data_fc69d2be79510197107c0001932de95c
#
_entry.id   fc69d2be79510197107c0001932de95c
#
_cell.length_a   1.000
_cell.length_b   1.000
_cell.length_c   1.000
_cell.angle_alpha   90.00
_cell.angle_beta   90.00
_cell.angle_gamma   90.00
#
_symmetry.space_group_name_H-M   'P 1'
#
loop_
_entity.id
_entity.type
_entity.pdbx_description
1 polymer ?
#
loop_
_entity_poly.entity_id
_entity_poly.type
_entity_poly.pdbx_seq_one_letter_code
_entity_poly.pdbx_strand_id
1 'polypeptide(L)'
;MVKVAVMLAQGFEEIEALTVVDVLRRANITCDMVGFEEQVTGSHAIQVRTDRVFDGDLSDYDMIVLPGGMPGSAHLRDNQALIQELQSFEREGKKLAAICAAPIALNQAGLLKNKQYTCYDGVQEQILDGHYVKETVVVDGQLTTSRGPSTALAFAYELVEQLGGDAETLRTGMLYRDVFGKNH
;
A
#
# COMPACT_ATOMS: atom_id res chain seq x y z
N MET A 1 -12.23 15.64 -3.69
CA MET A 1 -12.48 14.55 -2.70
C MET A 1 -11.31 13.60 -2.85
N VAL A 2 -10.63 13.27 -1.75
CA VAL A 2 -9.43 12.41 -1.79
C VAL A 2 -9.79 11.02 -2.27
N LYS A 3 -8.99 10.47 -3.19
CA LYS A 3 -9.23 9.18 -3.83
C LYS A 3 -7.97 8.31 -3.83
N VAL A 4 -8.10 7.04 -3.42
CA VAL A 4 -6.99 6.09 -3.27
C VAL A 4 -7.20 4.89 -4.17
N ALA A 5 -6.15 4.46 -4.87
CA ALA A 5 -6.09 3.20 -5.60
C ALA A 5 -5.29 2.16 -4.80
N VAL A 6 -5.92 1.06 -4.43
CA VAL A 6 -5.23 -0.14 -3.92
C VAL A 6 -5.07 -1.12 -5.07
N MET A 7 -3.81 -1.35 -5.48
CA MET A 7 -3.50 -2.16 -6.66
C MET A 7 -3.57 -3.65 -6.34
N LEU A 8 -4.37 -4.39 -7.10
CA LEU A 8 -4.52 -5.83 -6.91
C LEU A 8 -3.98 -6.60 -8.13
N ALA A 9 -3.04 -7.48 -7.87
CA ALA A 9 -2.52 -8.43 -8.85
C ALA A 9 -2.74 -9.87 -8.35
N GLN A 10 -2.82 -10.85 -9.25
CA GLN A 10 -2.92 -12.27 -8.86
C GLN A 10 -1.83 -12.64 -7.86
N GLY A 11 -2.22 -13.18 -6.70
CA GLY A 11 -1.31 -13.51 -5.60
C GLY A 11 -1.03 -12.35 -4.65
N PHE A 12 -1.89 -11.31 -4.60
CA PHE A 12 -1.81 -10.27 -3.57
C PHE A 12 -2.04 -10.87 -2.16
N GLU A 13 -1.55 -10.22 -1.12
CA GLU A 13 -1.80 -10.64 0.27
C GLU A 13 -3.13 -10.01 0.75
N GLU A 14 -4.06 -10.87 1.15
CA GLU A 14 -5.44 -10.50 1.41
C GLU A 14 -5.60 -9.58 2.62
N ILE A 15 -4.90 -9.88 3.73
CA ILE A 15 -4.97 -9.05 4.96
C ILE A 15 -4.44 -7.65 4.68
N GLU A 16 -3.34 -7.54 3.95
CA GLU A 16 -2.70 -6.26 3.66
C GLU A 16 -3.57 -5.37 2.78
N ALA A 17 -4.11 -5.92 1.71
CA ALA A 17 -4.94 -5.18 0.77
C ALA A 17 -6.29 -4.81 1.39
N LEU A 18 -7.02 -5.79 1.90
CA LEU A 18 -8.41 -5.60 2.36
C LEU A 18 -8.47 -4.80 3.66
N THR A 19 -7.48 -4.88 4.54
CA THR A 19 -7.39 -4.02 5.71
C THR A 19 -7.29 -2.55 5.32
N VAL A 20 -6.44 -2.21 4.34
CA VAL A 20 -6.32 -0.83 3.86
C VAL A 20 -7.63 -0.35 3.26
N VAL A 21 -8.27 -1.16 2.39
CA VAL A 21 -9.55 -0.80 1.77
C VAL A 21 -10.63 -0.57 2.83
N ASP A 22 -10.77 -1.49 3.80
CA ASP A 22 -11.79 -1.38 4.86
C ASP A 22 -11.56 -0.12 5.72
N VAL A 23 -10.34 0.11 6.18
CA VAL A 23 -10.01 1.23 7.07
C VAL A 23 -10.20 2.58 6.36
N LEU A 24 -9.75 2.72 5.11
CA LEU A 24 -9.94 3.95 4.33
C LEU A 24 -11.42 4.24 4.07
N ARG A 25 -12.21 3.22 3.73
CA ARG A 25 -13.65 3.37 3.54
C ARG A 25 -14.38 3.73 4.85
N ARG A 26 -13.95 3.20 6.00
CA ARG A 26 -14.45 3.63 7.33
C ARG A 26 -14.14 5.09 7.61
N ALA A 27 -13.01 5.60 7.12
CA ALA A 27 -12.65 7.02 7.22
C ALA A 27 -13.42 7.92 6.24
N ASN A 28 -14.38 7.39 5.47
CA ASN A 28 -15.07 8.08 4.38
C ASN A 28 -14.13 8.60 3.29
N ILE A 29 -12.97 7.95 3.11
CA ILE A 29 -12.06 8.21 2.00
C ILE A 29 -12.43 7.29 0.84
N THR A 30 -12.59 7.86 -0.36
CA THR A 30 -12.86 7.05 -1.56
C THR A 30 -11.67 6.14 -1.83
N CYS A 31 -11.90 4.84 -1.81
CA CYS A 31 -10.86 3.84 -2.00
C CYS A 31 -11.35 2.75 -2.96
N ASP A 32 -10.70 2.65 -4.11
CA ASP A 32 -10.99 1.66 -5.13
C ASP A 32 -9.96 0.53 -5.10
N MET A 33 -10.44 -0.70 -5.18
CA MET A 33 -9.62 -1.86 -5.53
C MET A 33 -9.42 -1.84 -7.04
N VAL A 34 -8.20 -1.53 -7.48
CA VAL A 34 -7.84 -1.44 -8.90
C VAL A 34 -7.04 -2.67 -9.28
N GLY A 35 -7.62 -3.57 -10.03
CA GLY A 35 -6.99 -4.83 -10.42
C GLY A 35 -6.52 -4.84 -11.87
N PHE A 36 -5.60 -5.75 -12.19
CA PHE A 36 -5.25 -6.01 -13.59
C PHE A 36 -6.34 -6.80 -14.33
N GLU A 37 -7.29 -7.35 -13.58
CA GLU A 37 -8.44 -8.12 -14.07
C GLU A 37 -9.68 -7.77 -13.22
N GLU A 38 -10.89 -8.08 -13.72
CA GLU A 38 -12.14 -7.85 -12.97
C GLU A 38 -12.23 -8.69 -11.69
N GLN A 39 -11.57 -9.84 -11.68
CA GLN A 39 -11.53 -10.75 -10.54
C GLN A 39 -10.08 -11.17 -10.26
N VAL A 40 -9.63 -10.97 -9.04
CA VAL A 40 -8.26 -11.25 -8.62
C VAL A 40 -8.27 -12.22 -7.45
N THR A 41 -7.41 -13.22 -7.52
CA THR A 41 -7.23 -14.22 -6.46
C THR A 41 -5.98 -13.89 -5.66
N GLY A 42 -6.12 -13.80 -4.35
CA GLY A 42 -5.02 -13.57 -3.42
C GLY A 42 -4.13 -14.80 -3.23
N SER A 43 -3.03 -14.60 -2.51
CA SER A 43 -2.03 -15.63 -2.22
C SER A 43 -2.58 -16.80 -1.37
N HIS A 44 -3.70 -16.60 -0.69
CA HIS A 44 -4.40 -17.59 0.12
C HIS A 44 -5.74 -18.01 -0.48
N ALA A 45 -5.87 -17.91 -1.81
CA ALA A 45 -7.01 -18.37 -2.60
C ALA A 45 -8.36 -17.65 -2.33
N ILE A 46 -8.33 -16.47 -1.72
CA ILE A 46 -9.52 -15.62 -1.59
C ILE A 46 -9.69 -14.81 -2.87
N GLN A 47 -10.85 -14.94 -3.50
CA GLN A 47 -11.18 -14.18 -4.70
C GLN A 47 -11.90 -12.89 -4.33
N VAL A 48 -11.50 -11.79 -4.95
CA VAL A 48 -12.18 -10.50 -4.84
C VAL A 48 -12.51 -9.96 -6.23
N ARG A 49 -13.65 -9.28 -6.33
CA ARG A 49 -13.99 -8.49 -7.51
C ARG A 49 -13.41 -7.09 -7.33
N THR A 50 -12.73 -6.60 -8.35
CA THR A 50 -12.17 -5.24 -8.36
C THR A 50 -13.26 -4.20 -8.61
N ASP A 51 -13.07 -3.00 -8.09
CA ASP A 51 -13.97 -1.85 -8.35
C ASP A 51 -13.67 -1.25 -9.74
N ARG A 52 -12.41 -1.36 -10.19
CA ARG A 52 -11.94 -0.87 -11.49
C ARG A 52 -10.85 -1.79 -12.04
N VAL A 53 -10.86 -2.03 -13.33
CA VAL A 53 -9.73 -2.66 -14.03
C VAL A 53 -8.72 -1.56 -14.42
N PHE A 54 -7.44 -1.82 -14.18
CA PHE A 54 -6.36 -0.92 -14.53
C PHE A 54 -6.21 -0.82 -16.06
N ASP A 55 -6.34 0.38 -16.57
CA ASP A 55 -6.26 0.72 -17.99
C ASP A 55 -5.00 1.50 -18.38
N GLY A 56 -4.06 1.64 -17.41
CA GLY A 56 -2.82 2.38 -17.59
C GLY A 56 -2.86 3.82 -17.08
N ASP A 57 -3.97 4.27 -16.50
CA ASP A 57 -4.15 5.63 -16.01
C ASP A 57 -4.69 5.63 -14.56
N LEU A 58 -3.95 6.27 -13.65
CA LEU A 58 -4.32 6.50 -12.25
C LEU A 58 -4.31 8.00 -11.91
N SER A 59 -4.30 8.88 -12.90
CA SER A 59 -4.15 10.32 -12.71
C SER A 59 -5.25 10.97 -11.85
N ASP A 60 -6.43 10.34 -11.74
CA ASP A 60 -7.55 10.78 -10.93
C ASP A 60 -7.45 10.38 -9.44
N TYR A 61 -6.39 9.66 -9.05
CA TYR A 61 -6.11 9.31 -7.66
C TYR A 61 -5.07 10.23 -7.02
N ASP A 62 -5.15 10.34 -5.68
CA ASP A 62 -4.23 11.13 -4.86
C ASP A 62 -3.16 10.24 -4.19
N MET A 63 -3.44 8.94 -4.08
CA MET A 63 -2.54 7.95 -3.51
C MET A 63 -2.66 6.60 -4.23
N ILE A 64 -1.52 5.94 -4.45
CA ILE A 64 -1.44 4.52 -4.85
C ILE A 64 -0.91 3.70 -3.69
N VAL A 65 -1.59 2.60 -3.36
CA VAL A 65 -1.17 1.63 -2.35
C VAL A 65 -0.88 0.29 -3.02
N LEU A 66 0.29 -0.26 -2.73
CA LEU A 66 0.78 -1.53 -3.23
C LEU A 66 0.78 -2.57 -2.10
N PRO A 67 -0.18 -3.50 -2.04
CA PRO A 67 -0.14 -4.62 -1.12
C PRO A 67 0.96 -5.61 -1.48
N GLY A 68 1.41 -6.36 -0.48
CA GLY A 68 2.37 -7.44 -0.67
C GLY A 68 1.74 -8.72 -1.20
N GLY A 69 2.34 -9.84 -0.81
CA GLY A 69 2.03 -11.16 -1.33
C GLY A 69 2.85 -11.51 -2.57
N MET A 70 3.11 -12.80 -2.73
CA MET A 70 3.79 -13.34 -3.91
C MET A 70 2.87 -14.35 -4.62
N PRO A 71 2.78 -14.34 -5.95
CA PRO A 71 3.56 -13.52 -6.89
C PRO A 71 3.01 -12.09 -7.13
N GLY A 72 2.01 -11.63 -6.38
CA GLY A 72 1.35 -10.33 -6.59
C GLY A 72 2.33 -9.16 -6.68
N SER A 73 3.27 -9.04 -5.73
CA SER A 73 4.29 -7.99 -5.74
C SER A 73 5.23 -8.05 -6.96
N ALA A 74 5.52 -9.27 -7.45
CA ALA A 74 6.28 -9.43 -8.68
C ALA A 74 5.50 -8.94 -9.90
N HIS A 75 4.20 -9.24 -9.97
CA HIS A 75 3.34 -8.74 -11.04
C HIS A 75 3.22 -7.21 -11.03
N LEU A 76 3.13 -6.59 -9.84
CA LEU A 76 3.16 -5.12 -9.71
C LEU A 76 4.49 -4.55 -10.21
N ARG A 77 5.62 -5.12 -9.79
CA ARG A 77 6.97 -4.71 -10.22
C ARG A 77 7.16 -4.80 -11.72
N ASP A 78 6.65 -5.87 -12.33
CA ASP A 78 6.90 -6.18 -13.74
C ASP A 78 5.90 -5.49 -14.69
N ASN A 79 4.86 -4.82 -14.17
CA ASN A 79 3.90 -4.08 -14.97
C ASN A 79 4.43 -2.68 -15.31
N GLN A 80 4.89 -2.51 -16.55
CA GLN A 80 5.55 -1.29 -17.00
C GLN A 80 4.62 -0.06 -16.94
N ALA A 81 3.32 -0.20 -17.21
CA ALA A 81 2.38 0.91 -17.12
C ALA A 81 2.21 1.38 -15.68
N LEU A 82 2.12 0.44 -14.71
CA LEU A 82 2.07 0.79 -13.30
C LEU A 82 3.37 1.48 -12.84
N ILE A 83 4.54 1.02 -13.27
CA ILE A 83 5.81 1.68 -12.96
C ILE A 83 5.83 3.13 -13.44
N GLN A 84 5.30 3.41 -14.62
CA GLN A 84 5.19 4.78 -15.15
C GLN A 84 4.24 5.63 -14.29
N GLU A 85 3.11 5.08 -13.84
CA GLU A 85 2.19 5.77 -12.93
C GLU A 85 2.84 6.09 -11.58
N LEU A 86 3.58 5.14 -10.99
CA LEU A 86 4.32 5.39 -9.73
C LEU A 86 5.32 6.55 -9.89
N GLN A 87 6.04 6.58 -11.00
CA GLN A 87 6.98 7.67 -11.31
C GLN A 87 6.27 9.00 -11.55
N SER A 88 5.06 8.98 -12.14
CA SER A 88 4.25 10.19 -12.33
C SER A 88 3.78 10.75 -11.00
N PHE A 89 3.28 9.90 -10.11
CA PHE A 89 2.85 10.29 -8.76
C PHE A 89 3.98 10.95 -7.97
N GLU A 90 5.18 10.40 -8.03
CA GLU A 90 6.34 11.02 -7.37
C GLU A 90 6.64 12.41 -7.93
N ARG A 91 6.65 12.57 -9.26
CA ARG A 91 6.88 13.88 -9.89
C ARG A 91 5.79 14.91 -9.58
N GLU A 92 4.55 14.46 -9.42
CA GLU A 92 3.39 15.31 -9.15
C GLU A 92 3.22 15.63 -7.66
N GLY A 93 4.04 15.06 -6.79
CA GLY A 93 3.92 15.25 -5.37
C GLY A 93 2.77 14.47 -4.72
N LYS A 94 2.21 13.48 -5.42
CA LYS A 94 1.18 12.59 -4.92
C LYS A 94 1.77 11.50 -4.03
N LYS A 95 0.93 10.85 -3.24
CA LYS A 95 1.36 9.88 -2.23
C LYS A 95 1.51 8.46 -2.81
N LEU A 96 2.49 7.74 -2.27
CA LEU A 96 2.77 6.36 -2.61
C LEU A 96 2.92 5.54 -1.32
N ALA A 97 2.34 4.36 -1.31
CA ALA A 97 2.44 3.47 -0.16
C ALA A 97 2.66 2.03 -0.60
N ALA A 98 3.47 1.28 0.16
CA ALA A 98 3.73 -0.13 -0.11
C ALA A 98 3.97 -0.91 1.18
N ILE A 99 3.53 -2.17 1.20
CA ILE A 99 3.68 -3.03 2.38
C ILE A 99 4.29 -4.38 2.00
N CYS A 100 5.03 -4.98 2.93
CA CYS A 100 5.54 -6.35 2.85
C CYS A 100 6.55 -6.55 1.71
N ALA A 101 6.22 -7.31 0.68
CA ALA A 101 7.07 -7.52 -0.49
C ALA A 101 6.95 -6.40 -1.54
N ALA A 102 5.90 -5.59 -1.49
CA ALA A 102 5.61 -4.61 -2.53
C ALA A 102 6.66 -3.48 -2.72
N PRO A 103 7.50 -3.11 -1.74
CA PRO A 103 8.59 -2.15 -1.98
C PRO A 103 9.54 -2.52 -3.12
N ILE A 104 9.58 -3.78 -3.59
CA ILE A 104 10.33 -4.16 -4.81
C ILE A 104 9.82 -3.41 -6.06
N ALA A 105 8.52 -3.09 -6.13
CA ALA A 105 7.97 -2.30 -7.23
C ALA A 105 8.38 -0.82 -7.14
N LEU A 106 8.46 -0.26 -5.93
CA LEU A 106 9.00 1.09 -5.72
C LEU A 106 10.47 1.17 -6.09
N ASN A 107 11.26 0.13 -5.76
CA ASN A 107 12.66 0.02 -6.18
C ASN A 107 12.79 -0.03 -7.71
N GLN A 108 11.94 -0.84 -8.38
CA GLN A 108 11.90 -0.91 -9.84
C GLN A 108 11.58 0.43 -10.49
N ALA A 109 10.73 1.23 -9.86
CA ALA A 109 10.41 2.59 -10.30
C ALA A 109 11.51 3.62 -9.99
N GLY A 110 12.56 3.24 -9.23
CA GLY A 110 13.64 4.13 -8.80
C GLY A 110 13.27 5.09 -7.67
N LEU A 111 12.20 4.81 -6.92
CA LEU A 111 11.60 5.70 -5.94
C LEU A 111 12.14 5.56 -4.52
N LEU A 112 12.99 4.57 -4.27
CA LEU A 112 13.62 4.35 -2.96
C LEU A 112 14.98 5.04 -2.81
N LYS A 113 15.52 5.62 -3.87
CA LYS A 113 16.82 6.29 -3.83
C LYS A 113 16.82 7.43 -2.81
N ASN A 114 17.76 7.38 -1.84
CA ASN A 114 17.88 8.33 -0.72
C ASN A 114 16.66 8.39 0.21
N LYS A 115 15.79 7.37 0.20
CA LYS A 115 14.63 7.27 1.08
C LYS A 115 14.85 6.27 2.19
N GLN A 116 14.27 6.53 3.36
CA GLN A 116 14.07 5.49 4.36
C GLN A 116 12.84 4.66 3.99
N TYR A 117 12.93 3.35 4.17
CA TYR A 117 11.83 2.44 3.92
C TYR A 117 11.89 1.23 4.85
N THR A 118 10.76 0.55 4.98
CA THR A 118 10.69 -0.77 5.59
C THR A 118 9.96 -1.75 4.65
N CYS A 119 10.14 -3.04 4.90
CA CYS A 119 9.52 -4.11 4.12
C CYS A 119 9.47 -5.40 4.95
N TYR A 120 8.99 -6.49 4.37
CA TYR A 120 9.04 -7.81 4.97
C TYR A 120 10.50 -8.29 5.10
N ASP A 121 10.81 -9.01 6.19
CA ASP A 121 12.18 -9.50 6.47
C ASP A 121 12.71 -10.35 5.32
N GLY A 122 13.89 -10.01 4.81
CA GLY A 122 14.55 -10.66 3.67
C GLY A 122 14.28 -9.97 2.31
N VAL A 123 13.19 -9.21 2.17
CA VAL A 123 12.88 -8.49 0.93
C VAL A 123 13.91 -7.39 0.63
N GLN A 124 14.44 -6.74 1.67
CA GLN A 124 15.47 -5.71 1.53
C GLN A 124 16.73 -6.20 0.79
N GLU A 125 16.97 -7.51 0.75
CA GLU A 125 18.09 -8.10 0.00
C GLU A 125 17.93 -7.97 -1.52
N GLN A 126 16.70 -7.76 -2.00
CA GLN A 126 16.36 -7.55 -3.40
C GLN A 126 16.28 -6.06 -3.78
N ILE A 127 16.38 -5.16 -2.80
CA ILE A 127 16.25 -3.72 -2.98
C ILE A 127 17.65 -3.11 -2.98
N LEU A 128 18.03 -2.50 -4.09
CA LEU A 128 19.38 -1.97 -4.30
C LEU A 128 19.56 -0.54 -3.76
N ASP A 129 18.46 0.21 -3.66
CA ASP A 129 18.47 1.61 -3.27
C ASP A 129 17.75 1.83 -1.93
N GLY A 130 18.05 2.96 -1.27
CA GLY A 130 17.39 3.38 -0.05
C GLY A 130 18.01 2.84 1.24
N HIS A 131 17.44 3.26 2.35
CA HIS A 131 17.88 2.91 3.70
C HIS A 131 16.80 2.09 4.41
N TYR A 132 17.01 0.79 4.48
CA TYR A 132 16.12 -0.09 5.23
C TYR A 132 16.17 0.21 6.72
N VAL A 133 15.02 0.37 7.34
CA VAL A 133 14.85 0.46 8.80
C VAL A 133 13.78 -0.52 9.26
N LYS A 134 14.00 -1.15 10.41
CA LYS A 134 13.10 -2.18 10.95
C LYS A 134 12.03 -1.55 11.86
N GLU A 135 11.16 -0.74 11.27
CA GLU A 135 10.05 -0.07 11.95
C GLU A 135 8.69 -0.59 11.46
N THR A 136 7.67 -0.49 12.27
CA THR A 136 6.30 -0.95 11.91
C THR A 136 5.77 -0.22 10.69
N VAL A 137 5.92 1.11 10.66
CA VAL A 137 5.57 1.99 9.55
C VAL A 137 6.67 3.02 9.39
N VAL A 138 7.08 3.30 8.18
CA VAL A 138 8.07 4.33 7.83
C VAL A 138 7.44 5.32 6.87
N VAL A 139 7.52 6.60 7.20
CA VAL A 139 7.09 7.72 6.36
C VAL A 139 8.32 8.54 5.98
N ASP A 140 8.56 8.69 4.68
CA ASP A 140 9.61 9.55 4.13
C ASP A 140 9.03 10.42 3.01
N GLY A 141 8.61 11.62 3.38
CA GLY A 141 7.95 12.55 2.46
C GLY A 141 6.61 12.01 1.97
N GLN A 142 6.52 11.70 0.68
CA GLN A 142 5.31 11.17 0.04
C GLN A 142 5.20 9.64 0.14
N LEU A 143 6.27 8.99 0.57
CA LEU A 143 6.37 7.54 0.61
C LEU A 143 6.03 7.00 2.00
N THR A 144 5.14 6.01 2.07
CA THR A 144 4.83 5.26 3.29
C THR A 144 5.05 3.78 3.05
N THR A 145 5.83 3.14 3.92
CA THR A 145 6.07 1.69 3.83
C THR A 145 5.79 0.99 5.14
N SER A 146 5.46 -0.30 5.08
CA SER A 146 5.19 -1.15 6.24
C SER A 146 5.65 -2.60 5.97
N ARG A 147 5.52 -3.47 6.99
CA ARG A 147 6.27 -4.74 7.01
C ARG A 147 5.51 -5.98 6.60
N GLY A 148 4.24 -6.09 6.91
CA GLY A 148 3.54 -7.34 6.62
C GLY A 148 2.13 -7.42 7.21
N PRO A 149 1.47 -8.58 7.18
CA PRO A 149 0.06 -8.71 7.54
C PRO A 149 -0.27 -8.15 8.93
N SER A 150 0.55 -8.44 9.94
CA SER A 150 0.31 -7.95 11.30
C SER A 150 0.48 -6.45 11.49
N THR A 151 1.15 -5.76 10.58
CA THR A 151 1.31 -4.30 10.61
C THR A 151 0.28 -3.56 9.75
N ALA A 152 -0.61 -4.27 9.04
CA ALA A 152 -1.55 -3.70 8.09
C ALA A 152 -2.51 -2.67 8.71
N LEU A 153 -2.98 -2.88 9.94
CA LEU A 153 -3.83 -1.91 10.65
C LEU A 153 -3.07 -0.61 10.95
N ALA A 154 -1.86 -0.71 11.54
CA ALA A 154 -1.04 0.47 11.83
C ALA A 154 -0.71 1.25 10.53
N PHE A 155 -0.39 0.53 9.45
CA PHE A 155 -0.17 1.10 8.13
C PHE A 155 -1.41 1.84 7.62
N ALA A 156 -2.58 1.20 7.65
CA ALA A 156 -3.81 1.80 7.17
C ALA A 156 -4.21 3.07 7.95
N TYR A 157 -4.04 3.09 9.27
CA TYR A 157 -4.29 4.29 10.07
C TYR A 157 -3.33 5.43 9.73
N GLU A 158 -2.05 5.14 9.48
CA GLU A 158 -1.09 6.14 9.01
C GLU A 158 -1.53 6.75 7.67
N LEU A 159 -2.02 5.92 6.73
CA LEU A 159 -2.55 6.43 5.46
C LEU A 159 -3.78 7.33 5.65
N VAL A 160 -4.66 7.00 6.59
CA VAL A 160 -5.81 7.85 6.94
C VAL A 160 -5.33 9.23 7.43
N GLU A 161 -4.35 9.27 8.34
CA GLU A 161 -3.80 10.54 8.87
C GLU A 161 -3.17 11.38 7.75
N GLN A 162 -2.39 10.77 6.88
CA GLN A 162 -1.76 11.46 5.76
C GLN A 162 -2.73 12.03 4.73
N LEU A 163 -3.94 11.48 4.68
CA LEU A 163 -5.03 11.94 3.82
C LEU A 163 -5.98 12.91 4.54
N GLY A 164 -5.63 13.32 5.78
CA GLY A 164 -6.40 14.28 6.58
C GLY A 164 -7.63 13.69 7.28
N GLY A 165 -7.72 12.37 7.39
CA GLY A 165 -8.79 11.68 8.12
C GLY A 165 -8.51 11.53 9.61
N ASP A 166 -9.53 11.18 10.38
CA ASP A 166 -9.45 10.96 11.84
C ASP A 166 -9.15 9.48 12.14
N ALA A 167 -7.88 9.12 12.12
CA ALA A 167 -7.43 7.76 12.43
C ALA A 167 -7.61 7.42 13.92
N GLU A 168 -7.62 8.40 14.83
CA GLU A 168 -7.75 8.12 16.26
C GLU A 168 -9.17 7.63 16.61
N THR A 169 -10.19 8.25 16.03
CA THR A 169 -11.56 7.75 16.15
C THR A 169 -11.69 6.33 15.62
N LEU A 170 -11.01 5.99 14.51
CA LEU A 170 -11.01 4.62 13.98
C LEU A 170 -10.26 3.65 14.88
N ARG A 171 -9.06 3.99 15.38
CA ARG A 171 -8.30 3.15 16.32
C ARG A 171 -9.14 2.79 17.56
N THR A 172 -9.88 3.77 18.07
CA THR A 172 -10.77 3.55 19.22
C THR A 172 -11.97 2.69 18.82
N GLY A 173 -12.69 3.02 17.77
CA GLY A 173 -13.89 2.31 17.33
C GLY A 173 -13.62 0.88 16.85
N MET A 174 -12.42 0.60 16.33
CA MET A 174 -11.98 -0.74 15.93
C MET A 174 -11.27 -1.50 17.06
N LEU A 175 -11.26 -0.99 18.28
CA LEU A 175 -10.65 -1.61 19.47
C LEU A 175 -9.13 -1.82 19.35
N TYR A 176 -8.48 -1.09 18.44
CA TYR A 176 -7.03 -1.20 18.22
C TYR A 176 -6.25 -0.81 19.48
N ARG A 177 -6.69 0.25 20.19
CA ARG A 177 -6.09 0.73 21.43
C ARG A 177 -6.21 -0.27 22.57
N ASP A 178 -7.26 -1.07 22.59
CA ASP A 178 -7.48 -2.10 23.62
C ASP A 178 -6.51 -3.28 23.48
N VAL A 179 -6.14 -3.60 22.23
CA VAL A 179 -5.26 -4.73 21.92
C VAL A 179 -3.79 -4.33 21.96
N PHE A 180 -3.44 -3.19 21.38
CA PHE A 180 -2.04 -2.79 21.18
C PHE A 180 -1.56 -1.67 22.11
N GLY A 181 -2.45 -1.07 22.91
CA GLY A 181 -2.14 0.03 23.82
C GLY A 181 -2.07 1.40 23.12
N LYS A 182 -1.82 2.44 23.93
CA LYS A 182 -1.85 3.84 23.45
C LYS A 182 -0.60 4.27 22.64
N ASN A 183 0.44 3.46 22.63
CA ASN A 183 1.75 3.81 22.05
C ASN A 183 2.03 3.13 20.69
N HIS A 184 1.00 2.58 20.05
CA HIS A 184 1.13 1.95 18.73
C HIS A 184 0.20 2.59 17.71
#